data_996c0974bd3202f65d9c021f88010854
#
_entry.id   996c0974bd3202f65d9c021f88010854
#
_cell.length_a   1.000
_cell.length_b   1.000
_cell.length_c   1.000
_cell.angle_alpha   90.00
_cell.angle_beta   90.00
_cell.angle_gamma   90.00
#
_symmetry.space_group_name_H-M   'P 1'
#
loop_
_entity.id
_entity.type
_entity.pdbx_description
1 polymer ?
#
loop_
_entity_poly.entity_id
_entity_poly.type
_entity_poly.pdbx_seq_one_letter_code
_entity_poly.pdbx_strand_id
1 'polypeptide(L)' 'MKMVKIYNAENVVEAEAIVSLLKENGIPAYHQNSPGGVAAHSMSGFSLYGVDVFVDEADAEKAKKLLAER' A
#
# COMPACT_ATOMS: atom_id res chain seq x y z
N MET A 1 -10.39 -5.84 12.64
CA MET A 1 -10.00 -5.33 11.31
C MET A 1 -8.50 -5.38 11.16
N LYS A 2 -8.04 -6.00 10.12
CA LYS A 2 -6.61 -6.19 9.93
C LYS A 2 -6.17 -5.50 8.64
N MET A 3 -5.23 -4.59 8.77
CA MET A 3 -4.71 -3.88 7.61
C MET A 3 -3.52 -4.60 7.04
N VAL A 4 -3.51 -4.77 5.73
CA VAL A 4 -2.41 -5.46 5.07
C VAL A 4 -1.85 -4.58 3.95
N LYS A 5 -0.57 -4.71 3.71
CA LYS A 5 0.08 -3.96 2.65
C LYS A 5 -0.21 -4.62 1.31
N ILE A 6 -0.64 -3.81 0.35
CA ILE A 6 -0.94 -4.33 -0.97
C ILE A 6 -0.09 -3.70 -2.06
N TYR A 7 0.63 -2.66 -1.74
CA TYR A 7 1.39 -1.94 -2.75
C TYR A 7 2.51 -1.14 -2.11
N ASN A 8 3.62 -1.04 -2.79
CA ASN A 8 4.73 -0.22 -2.35
C ASN A 8 4.96 0.86 -3.40
N ALA A 9 4.58 2.08 -3.09
CA ALA A 9 4.74 3.20 -4.01
C ALA A 9 6.12 3.78 -3.88
N GLU A 10 6.59 4.40 -4.94
CA GLU A 10 7.92 4.98 -4.93
C GLU A 10 7.99 6.27 -4.14
N ASN A 11 6.88 6.96 -4.04
CA ASN A 11 6.86 8.23 -3.32
C ASN A 11 5.43 8.51 -2.85
N VAL A 12 5.30 9.59 -2.09
CA VAL A 12 4.01 9.96 -1.52
C VAL A 12 2.98 10.30 -2.58
N VAL A 13 3.42 10.94 -3.64
CA VAL A 13 2.48 11.31 -4.70
C VAL A 13 1.84 10.09 -5.32
N GLU A 14 2.64 9.09 -5.61
CA GLU A 14 2.10 7.86 -6.15
C GLU A 14 1.19 7.17 -5.14
N ALA A 15 1.62 7.13 -3.88
CA ALA A 15 0.82 6.50 -2.85
C ALA A 15 -0.54 7.18 -2.70
N GLU A 16 -0.55 8.50 -2.75
CA GLU A 16 -1.81 9.23 -2.62
C GLU A 16 -2.73 8.96 -3.80
N ALA A 17 -2.15 8.83 -4.99
CA ALA A 17 -2.96 8.51 -6.16
C ALA A 17 -3.60 7.13 -6.01
N ILE A 18 -2.83 6.17 -5.51
CA ILE A 18 -3.34 4.82 -5.29
C ILE A 18 -4.44 4.83 -4.25
N VAL A 19 -4.21 5.52 -3.13
CA VAL A 19 -5.21 5.60 -2.07
C VAL A 19 -6.50 6.24 -2.59
N SER A 20 -6.37 7.30 -3.37
CA SER A 20 -7.54 7.97 -3.93
C SER A 20 -8.33 7.04 -4.83
N LEU A 21 -7.63 6.30 -5.68
CA LEU A 21 -8.28 5.36 -6.57
C LEU A 21 -9.07 4.32 -5.79
N LEU A 22 -8.45 3.80 -4.73
CA LEU A 22 -9.11 2.80 -3.91
C LEU A 22 -10.34 3.36 -3.23
N LYS A 23 -10.22 4.56 -2.66
CA LYS A 23 -11.34 5.17 -1.98
C LYS A 23 -12.49 5.45 -2.94
N GLU A 24 -12.17 5.86 -4.16
CA GLU A 24 -13.20 6.11 -5.16
C GLU A 24 -13.97 4.84 -5.51
N ASN A 25 -13.38 3.70 -5.24
CA ASN A 25 -14.01 2.42 -5.52
C ASN A 25 -14.55 1.76 -4.25
N GLY A 26 -14.69 2.55 -3.19
CA GLY A 26 -15.31 2.05 -1.98
C GLY A 26 -14.39 1.23 -1.08
N ILE A 27 -13.10 1.33 -1.31
CA ILE A 27 -12.12 0.58 -0.53
C ILE A 27 -11.36 1.53 0.38
N PRO A 28 -11.59 1.48 1.69
CA PRO A 28 -10.83 2.33 2.60
C PRO A 28 -9.35 1.95 2.54
N ALA A 29 -8.50 2.95 2.43
CA ALA A 29 -7.08 2.72 2.31
C ALA A 29 -6.29 3.85 2.95
N TYR A 30 -5.06 3.55 3.31
CA TYR A 30 -4.17 4.61 3.77
C TYR A 30 -2.75 4.27 3.36
N HIS A 31 -1.87 5.26 3.44
CA HIS A 31 -0.47 5.02 3.14
C HIS A 31 0.38 5.41 4.35
N GLN A 32 1.54 4.84 4.41
CA GLN A 32 2.47 5.07 5.50
C GLN A 32 3.87 4.92 4.93
N ASN A 33 4.75 5.85 5.29
CA ASN A 33 6.13 5.73 4.86
C ASN A 33 6.70 4.41 5.35
N SER A 34 7.46 3.76 4.51
CA SER A 34 8.13 2.56 4.91
C SER A 34 8.94 2.87 6.16
N PRO A 35 8.89 2.00 7.14
CA PRO A 35 9.57 2.26 8.38
C PRO A 35 11.04 2.57 8.19
N GLY A 36 11.54 2.32 7.07
CA GLY A 36 12.93 2.58 6.83
C GLY A 36 13.73 1.83 7.85
N GLY A 37 14.91 2.03 7.79
CA GLY A 37 15.72 1.50 8.79
C GLY A 37 15.58 0.04 8.94
N VAL A 38 15.76 -0.25 10.15
CA VAL A 38 16.07 -1.58 10.57
C VAL A 38 15.05 -2.61 10.24
N ALA A 39 13.84 -2.33 10.61
CA ALA A 39 12.83 -3.35 10.49
C ALA A 39 12.58 -3.73 9.04
N ALA A 40 12.60 -2.76 8.19
CA ALA A 40 12.27 -3.00 6.82
C ALA A 40 13.26 -3.92 6.14
N HIS A 41 14.53 -3.67 6.34
CA HIS A 41 15.50 -4.45 5.61
C HIS A 41 15.62 -5.86 6.12
N SER A 42 15.30 -6.08 7.35
CA SER A 42 15.45 -7.41 7.90
C SER A 42 14.37 -8.35 7.43
N MET A 43 13.32 -7.81 6.87
CA MET A 43 12.19 -8.63 6.51
C MET A 43 12.37 -9.41 5.24
N SER A 44 12.86 -8.81 4.22
CA SER A 44 12.92 -9.53 2.98
C SER A 44 13.85 -8.88 2.00
N GLY A 45 14.56 -7.93 2.45
CA GLY A 45 15.49 -7.28 1.56
C GLY A 45 14.86 -6.43 0.50
N PHE A 46 13.57 -6.22 0.57
CA PHE A 46 13.02 -5.33 -0.41
C PHE A 46 13.11 -3.90 0.09
N SER A 47 12.59 -3.02 -0.69
CA SER A 47 12.78 -1.61 -0.55
C SER A 47 12.80 -1.08 0.87
N LEU A 48 13.81 -0.33 1.18
CA LEU A 48 13.87 0.43 2.41
C LEU A 48 13.20 1.77 2.24
N TYR A 49 12.76 2.06 1.05
CA TYR A 49 12.22 3.37 0.71
C TYR A 49 10.82 3.21 0.20
N GLY A 50 10.20 4.35 -0.03
CA GLY A 50 8.89 4.33 -0.61
C GLY A 50 7.81 4.46 0.42
N VAL A 51 6.60 4.31 -0.04
CA VAL A 51 5.43 4.50 0.79
C VAL A 51 4.52 3.29 0.59
N ASP A 52 4.19 2.64 1.68
CA ASP A 52 3.35 1.45 1.62
C ASP A 52 1.89 1.85 1.65
N VAL A 53 1.08 1.14 0.87
CA VAL A 53 -0.36 1.36 0.84
C VAL A 53 -1.03 0.16 1.47
N PHE A 54 -1.94 0.44 2.40
CA PHE A 54 -2.62 -0.60 3.17
C PHE A 54 -4.12 -0.56 2.97
N VAL A 55 -4.74 -1.72 3.00
CA VAL A 55 -6.19 -1.84 3.00
C VAL A 55 -6.57 -2.94 3.99
N ASP A 56 -7.87 -3.01 4.31
CA ASP A 56 -8.36 -4.08 5.16
C ASP A 56 -8.15 -5.41 4.44
N GLU A 57 -7.79 -6.42 5.19
CA GLU A 57 -7.58 -7.75 4.64
C GLU A 57 -8.77 -8.21 3.80
N ALA A 58 -9.97 -7.88 4.22
CA ALA A 58 -11.17 -8.27 3.51
C ALA A 58 -11.25 -7.66 2.10
N ASP A 59 -10.57 -6.54 1.91
CA ASP A 59 -10.59 -5.86 0.61
C ASP A 59 -9.33 -6.10 -0.20
N ALA A 60 -8.41 -6.87 0.33
CA ALA A 60 -7.10 -7.00 -0.31
C ALA A 60 -7.15 -7.51 -1.74
N GLU A 61 -7.93 -8.55 -1.97
CA GLU A 61 -8.00 -9.10 -3.32
C GLU A 61 -8.63 -8.13 -4.29
N LYS A 62 -9.70 -7.49 -3.86
CA LYS A 62 -10.38 -6.51 -4.68
C LYS A 62 -9.45 -5.35 -5.02
N ALA A 63 -8.70 -4.90 -4.02
CA ALA A 63 -7.78 -3.80 -4.23
C ALA A 63 -6.67 -4.19 -5.20
N LYS A 64 -6.12 -5.37 -5.05
CA LYS A 64 -5.06 -5.82 -5.95
C LYS A 64 -5.55 -5.93 -7.38
N LYS A 65 -6.76 -6.43 -7.56
CA LYS A 65 -7.32 -6.55 -8.88
C LYS A 65 -7.52 -5.19 -9.52
N LEU A 66 -8.02 -4.26 -8.74
CA LEU A 66 -8.24 -2.90 -9.22
C LEU A 66 -6.93 -2.27 -9.68
N LEU A 67 -5.89 -2.44 -8.89
CA LEU A 67 -4.60 -1.86 -9.23
C LEU A 67 -3.98 -2.51 -10.46
N ALA A 68 -4.24 -3.78 -10.65
CA ALA A 68 -3.71 -4.49 -11.81
C ALA A 68 -4.40 -4.03 -13.10
N GLU A 69 -5.60 -3.51 -12.98
CA GLU A 69 -6.38 -3.11 -14.15
C GLU A 69 -6.21 -1.64 -14.51
N ARG A 70 -5.57 -0.87 -13.68
CA ARG A 70 -5.46 0.56 -13.95
C ARG A 70 -4.49 0.89 -15.08
#